data_4e0cb96e762148daa589e926bb529e40
#
_entry.id   4e0cb96e762148daa589e926bb529e40
#
_cell.length_a   1.000
_cell.length_b   1.000
_cell.length_c   1.000
_cell.angle_alpha   90.00
_cell.angle_beta   90.00
_cell.angle_gamma   90.00
#
_symmetry.space_group_name_H-M   'P 1'
#
loop_
_entity.id
_entity.type
_entity.pdbx_description
1 polymer ?
#
loop_
_entity_poly.entity_id
_entity_poly.type
_entity_poly.pdbx_seq_one_letter_code
_entity_poly.pdbx_strand_id
1 'polypeptide(L)'
;MLQNSEIILIESNYAKYNTKSYDTLFNDSVSVDYGDHVLKSEFLDLSFENNIVSIYDNVRYLSGISSLKADKAEIDILNKNTKIFMEDPNKKIQINNTPKNGNN
;
A
#
# COMPACT_ATOMS: atom_id res chain seq x y z
N MET A 1 20.63 10.86 -15.05
CA MET A 1 19.95 10.72 -14.89
C MET A 1 19.37 10.25 -14.19
N LEU A 2 18.78 10.39 -13.95
CA LEU A 2 18.12 10.06 -13.38
C LEU A 2 17.52 9.34 -13.14
N GLN A 3 17.20 8.90 -12.87
CA GLN A 3 16.67 8.23 -12.70
C GLN A 3 15.82 7.89 -12.25
N ASN A 4 15.34 7.41 -12.58
CA ASN A 4 14.33 7.05 -12.27
C ASN A 4 14.05 7.13 -11.06
N SER A 5 13.85 7.80 -10.73
CA SER A 5 13.63 7.87 -9.44
C SER A 5 12.48 7.19 -9.01
N GLU A 6 12.51 6.79 -7.84
CA GLU A 6 11.42 6.12 -7.32
C GLU A 6 10.59 7.06 -6.55
N ILE A 7 9.59 7.58 -7.17
CA ILE A 7 8.67 8.49 -6.53
C ILE A 7 7.51 7.69 -6.03
N ILE A 8 7.16 7.91 -4.77
CA ILE A 8 5.95 7.33 -4.21
C ILE A 8 4.89 8.42 -4.23
N LEU A 9 3.84 8.19 -4.98
CA LEU A 9 2.77 9.15 -5.11
C LEU A 9 1.56 8.65 -4.32
N ILE A 10 1.08 9.45 -3.40
CA ILE A 10 -0.06 9.11 -2.56
C ILE A 10 -1.20 10.07 -2.85
N GLU A 11 -2.39 9.51 -3.13
CA GLU A 11 -3.58 10.30 -3.38
C GLU A 11 -4.70 9.83 -2.48
N SER A 12 -5.54 10.74 -2.05
CA SER A 12 -6.72 10.42 -1.28
C SER A 12 -7.66 11.60 -1.32
N ASN A 13 -8.89 11.42 -0.85
CA ASN A 13 -9.83 12.54 -0.76
C ASN A 13 -9.53 13.41 0.45
N TYR A 14 -8.95 12.85 1.50
CA TYR A 14 -8.66 13.60 2.72
C TYR A 14 -7.27 13.27 3.22
N ALA A 15 -6.62 14.27 3.79
CA ALA A 15 -5.33 14.07 4.43
C ALA A 15 -5.26 14.99 5.63
N LYS A 16 -4.63 14.51 6.69
CA LYS A 16 -4.49 15.26 7.92
C LYS A 16 -3.07 15.00 8.43
N TYR A 17 -2.31 16.05 8.66
CA TYR A 17 -0.95 15.82 9.11
C TYR A 17 -0.65 16.58 10.39
N ASN A 18 0.30 16.05 11.14
CA ASN A 18 0.73 16.63 12.38
C ASN A 18 1.81 17.66 12.08
N THR A 19 1.63 18.91 12.51
CA THR A 19 2.55 19.98 12.18
C THR A 19 3.87 19.86 12.90
N LYS A 20 3.97 19.00 13.92
CA LYS A 20 5.21 18.81 14.63
C LYS A 20 6.02 17.65 14.07
N SER A 21 5.38 16.52 13.85
CA SER A 21 6.07 15.33 13.37
C SER A 21 5.97 15.15 11.88
N TYR A 22 5.02 15.83 11.25
CA TYR A 22 4.68 15.71 9.84
C TYR A 22 4.10 14.35 9.48
N ASP A 23 3.82 13.51 10.47
CA ASP A 23 3.12 12.27 10.20
C ASP A 23 1.76 12.60 9.61
N THR A 24 1.37 11.85 8.62
CA THR A 24 0.18 12.17 7.86
C THR A 24 -0.74 10.97 7.79
N LEU A 25 -2.03 11.20 8.02
CA LEU A 25 -3.06 10.21 7.82
C LEU A 25 -3.83 10.57 6.57
N PHE A 26 -3.86 9.66 5.61
CA PHE A 26 -4.67 9.81 4.41
C PHE A 26 -5.88 8.90 4.56
N ASN A 27 -7.03 9.36 4.14
CA ASN A 27 -8.18 8.48 4.18
C ASN A 27 -9.14 8.80 3.06
N ASP A 28 -9.98 7.82 2.78
CA ASP A 28 -11.00 7.84 1.75
C ASP A 28 -10.38 7.73 0.36
N SER A 29 -10.51 6.58 -0.21
CA SER A 29 -10.03 6.27 -1.56
C SER A 29 -8.54 6.53 -1.71
N VAL A 30 -7.77 5.93 -0.82
CA VAL A 30 -6.32 6.09 -0.85
C VAL A 30 -5.73 5.27 -1.98
N SER A 31 -4.80 5.84 -2.70
CA SER A 31 -4.06 5.17 -3.76
C SER A 31 -2.59 5.51 -3.63
N VAL A 32 -1.74 4.51 -3.66
CA VAL A 32 -0.30 4.68 -3.58
C VAL A 32 0.31 4.08 -4.83
N ASP A 33 1.00 4.91 -5.60
CA ASP A 33 1.68 4.46 -6.80
C ASP A 33 3.18 4.52 -6.59
N TYR A 34 3.86 3.43 -6.86
CA TYR A 34 5.32 3.46 -6.86
C TYR A 34 5.83 2.39 -7.83
N GLY A 35 6.67 2.82 -8.76
CA GLY A 35 7.14 1.91 -9.78
C GLY A 35 5.96 1.37 -10.57
N ASP A 36 5.92 0.06 -10.70
CA ASP A 36 4.81 -0.61 -11.40
C ASP A 36 3.75 -1.10 -10.44
N HIS A 37 3.78 -0.63 -9.21
CA HIS A 37 2.90 -1.13 -8.16
C HIS A 37 1.89 -0.08 -7.76
N VAL A 38 0.70 -0.53 -7.46
CA VAL A 38 -0.37 0.34 -6.96
C VAL A 38 -0.98 -0.33 -5.75
N LEU A 39 -1.11 0.42 -4.66
CA LEU A 39 -1.82 -0.05 -3.47
C LEU A 39 -3.03 0.83 -3.26
N LYS A 40 -4.16 0.22 -2.99
CA LYS A 40 -5.40 0.94 -2.73
C LYS A 40 -5.94 0.52 -1.37
N SER A 41 -6.53 1.47 -0.65
CA SER A 41 -7.06 1.20 0.67
C SER A 41 -7.99 2.31 1.09
N GLU A 42 -8.55 2.19 2.30
CA GLU A 42 -9.32 3.27 2.89
C GLU A 42 -8.46 4.20 3.73
N PHE A 43 -7.39 3.68 4.32
CA PHE A 43 -6.53 4.46 5.20
C PHE A 43 -5.07 4.22 4.91
N LEU A 44 -4.28 5.26 5.13
CA LEU A 44 -2.83 5.17 5.04
C LEU A 44 -2.22 6.09 6.09
N ASP A 45 -1.34 5.53 6.92
CA ASP A 45 -0.56 6.29 7.88
C ASP A 45 0.87 6.39 7.41
N LEU A 46 1.36 7.60 7.27
CA LEU A 46 2.75 7.85 6.92
C LEU A 46 3.48 8.34 8.16
N SER A 47 4.44 7.55 8.63
CA SER A 47 5.22 7.89 9.80
C SER A 47 6.62 8.28 9.37
N PHE A 48 6.96 9.55 9.58
CA PHE A 48 8.29 10.03 9.25
C PHE A 48 9.33 9.56 10.28
N GLU A 49 8.89 9.40 11.52
CA GLU A 49 9.80 8.93 12.54
C GLU A 49 10.32 7.54 12.26
N ASN A 50 9.46 6.67 11.78
CA ASN A 50 9.81 5.29 11.52
C ASN A 50 10.08 5.00 10.05
N ASN A 51 9.83 5.98 9.19
CA ASN A 51 9.98 5.84 7.74
C ASN A 51 9.15 4.69 7.20
N ILE A 52 7.93 4.60 7.69
CA ILE A 52 7.03 3.52 7.31
C ILE A 52 5.69 4.09 6.88
N VAL A 53 5.17 3.52 5.81
CA VAL A 53 3.81 3.77 5.36
C VAL A 53 2.99 2.55 5.73
N SER A 54 1.95 2.74 6.53
CA SER A 54 1.04 1.66 6.91
C SER A 54 -0.27 1.85 6.17
N ILE A 55 -0.71 0.82 5.46
CA ILE A 55 -1.88 0.87 4.60
C ILE A 55 -2.86 -0.16 5.12
N TYR A 56 -4.09 0.24 5.38
CA TYR A 56 -5.04 -0.68 5.99
C TYR A 56 -6.48 -0.36 5.57
N ASP A 57 -7.34 -1.32 5.81
CA ASP A 57 -8.76 -1.34 5.44
C ASP A 57 -8.94 -1.48 3.94
N ASN A 58 -9.42 -2.61 3.53
CA ASN A 58 -9.69 -2.94 2.13
C ASN A 58 -8.45 -2.76 1.27
N VAL A 59 -7.34 -3.31 1.73
CA VAL A 59 -6.08 -3.17 1.02
C VAL A 59 -6.08 -4.04 -0.22
N ARG A 60 -5.70 -3.44 -1.35
CA ARG A 60 -5.49 -4.16 -2.59
C ARG A 60 -4.17 -3.75 -3.19
N TYR A 61 -3.38 -4.73 -3.56
CA TYR A 61 -2.10 -4.52 -4.19
C TYR A 61 -2.22 -4.97 -5.64
N LEU A 62 -1.87 -4.09 -6.55
CA LEU A 62 -1.98 -4.34 -7.97
C LEU A 62 -0.61 -4.24 -8.61
N SER A 63 -0.26 -5.23 -9.40
CA SER A 63 1.00 -5.22 -10.12
C SER A 63 0.77 -5.93 -11.45
N GLY A 64 0.81 -5.16 -12.52
CA GLY A 64 0.52 -5.71 -13.83
C GLY A 64 -0.88 -6.27 -13.86
N ILE A 65 -1.01 -7.54 -14.17
CA ILE A 65 -2.33 -8.19 -14.25
C ILE A 65 -2.69 -8.90 -12.95
N SER A 66 -1.83 -8.82 -11.95
CA SER A 66 -2.06 -9.50 -10.68
C SER A 66 -2.69 -8.57 -9.68
N SER A 67 -3.56 -9.09 -8.86
CA SER A 67 -4.11 -8.32 -7.77
C SER A 67 -4.17 -9.18 -6.52
N LEU A 68 -3.92 -8.57 -5.38
CA LEU A 68 -3.81 -9.24 -4.12
C LEU A 68 -4.61 -8.47 -3.08
N LYS A 69 -5.48 -9.13 -2.36
CA LYS A 69 -6.22 -8.51 -1.26
C LYS A 69 -5.58 -8.90 0.06
N ALA A 70 -5.51 -7.94 0.96
CA ALA A 70 -4.91 -8.19 2.26
C ALA A 70 -5.59 -7.32 3.31
N ASP A 71 -5.26 -7.54 4.56
CA ASP A 71 -5.80 -6.72 5.63
C ASP A 71 -4.96 -5.49 5.86
N LYS A 72 -3.67 -5.59 5.59
CA LYS A 72 -2.76 -4.50 5.88
C LYS A 72 -1.51 -4.66 5.02
N ALA A 73 -0.89 -3.56 4.69
CA ALA A 73 0.41 -3.57 4.05
C ALA A 73 1.28 -2.50 4.68
N GLU A 74 2.59 -2.72 4.68
CA GLU A 74 3.55 -1.73 5.14
C GLU A 74 4.62 -1.56 4.10
N ILE A 75 5.02 -0.32 3.87
CA ILE A 75 6.13 -0.02 2.98
C ILE A 75 7.21 0.65 3.80
N ASP A 76 8.41 0.09 3.75
CA ASP A 76 9.57 0.71 4.35
C ASP A 76 10.11 1.69 3.33
N ILE A 77 10.02 2.98 3.63
CA ILE A 77 10.35 4.01 2.66
C ILE A 77 11.82 3.98 2.29
N LEU A 78 12.67 3.71 3.27
CA LEU A 78 14.11 3.72 3.03
C LEU A 78 14.57 2.56 2.18
N ASN A 79 14.05 1.38 2.45
CA ASN A 79 14.47 0.17 1.74
C ASN A 79 13.53 -0.23 0.64
N LYS A 80 12.37 0.39 0.60
CA LYS A 80 11.33 0.14 -0.41
C LYS A 80 10.80 -1.29 -0.39
N ASN A 81 10.86 -1.90 0.78
CA ASN A 81 10.30 -3.23 0.98
C ASN A 81 8.83 -3.11 1.32
N THR A 82 8.04 -3.99 0.79
CA THR A 82 6.62 -4.03 1.06
C THR A 82 6.29 -5.32 1.80
N LYS A 83 5.59 -5.21 2.91
CA LYS A 83 5.11 -6.34 3.66
C LYS A 83 3.60 -6.36 3.61
N ILE A 84 3.03 -7.52 3.42
CA ILE A 84 1.59 -7.68 3.32
C ILE A 84 1.15 -8.65 4.41
N PHE A 85 0.16 -8.24 5.18
CA PHE A 85 -0.27 -8.98 6.35
C PHE A 85 -1.71 -9.42 6.24
N MET A 86 -1.99 -10.58 6.83
CA MET A 86 -3.34 -11.04 7.09
C MET A 86 -3.49 -11.06 8.61
N GLU A 87 -4.38 -10.23 9.15
CA GLU A 87 -4.55 -10.17 10.59
C GLU A 87 -5.27 -11.39 11.15
N ASP A 88 -6.19 -11.93 10.39
CA ASP A 88 -6.90 -13.12 10.81
C ASP A 88 -6.16 -14.32 10.26
N PRO A 89 -5.61 -15.18 11.11
CA PRO A 89 -4.83 -16.32 10.62
C PRO A 89 -5.66 -17.29 9.80
N ASN A 90 -6.98 -17.22 9.87
CA ASN A 90 -7.82 -18.07 9.04
C ASN A 90 -8.11 -17.51 7.67
N LYS A 91 -7.74 -16.27 7.44
CA LYS A 91 -7.91 -15.69 6.12
C LYS A 91 -6.76 -16.10 5.23
N LYS A 92 -7.04 -16.15 3.97
CA LYS A 92 -6.01 -16.41 2.99
C LYS A 92 -5.86 -15.21 2.09
N ILE A 93 -4.65 -14.97 1.64
CA ILE A 93 -4.39 -13.93 0.66
C ILE A 93 -5.00 -14.38 -0.64
N GLN A 94 -5.81 -13.52 -1.25
CA GLN A 94 -6.45 -13.83 -2.51
C GLN A 94 -5.66 -13.20 -3.64
N ILE A 95 -5.23 -14.00 -4.56
CA ILE A 95 -4.49 -13.53 -5.72
C ILE A 95 -5.37 -13.74 -6.93
N ASN A 96 -5.72 -12.66 -7.59
CA ASN A 96 -6.54 -12.72 -8.79
C ASN A 96 -5.66 -12.50 -10.00
N ASN A 97 -5.28 -13.59 -10.63
CA ASN A 97 -4.53 -13.52 -11.86
C ASN A 97 -5.41 -13.97 -12.98
N THR A 98 -5.22 -13.41 -14.10
CA THR A 98 -5.89 -13.96 -15.14
C THR A 98 -5.46 -15.26 -15.33
N PRO A 99 -5.73 -15.91 -15.75
CA PRO A 99 -6.07 -17.05 -16.07
C PRO A 99 -5.81 -18.03 -15.16
N LYS A 100 -5.95 -18.36 -14.69
CA LYS A 100 -5.64 -19.33 -14.13
C LYS A 100 -6.33 -20.02 -13.52
N ASN A 101 -6.61 -20.48 -13.49
CA ASN A 101 -6.99 -21.14 -13.03
C ASN A 101 -6.86 -21.64 -12.13
N GLY A 102 -7.11 -21.81 -11.84
CA GLY A 102 -7.15 -22.15 -11.01
C GLY A 102 -7.13 -22.76 -10.25
N ASN A 103 -7.22 -23.07 -10.00
CA ASN A 103 -7.26 -23.64 -9.29
C ASN A 103 -7.19 -23.54 -8.47
N ASN A 104 -7.45 -23.31 -8.27
CA ASN A 104 -7.54 -23.20 -7.56
C ASN A 104 -7.59 -23.18 -7.06
#